data_a4a04e46890873c76a8d0d15ab4fdb3e
#
_entry.id   a4a04e46890873c76a8d0d15ab4fdb3e
#
_cell.length_a   1.000
_cell.length_b   1.000
_cell.length_c   1.000
_cell.angle_alpha   90.00
_cell.angle_beta   90.00
_cell.angle_gamma   90.00
#
_symmetry.space_group_name_H-M   'P 1'
#
loop_
_entity.id
_entity.type
_entity.pdbx_description
1 polymer ?
#
loop_
_entity_poly.entity_id
_entity_poly.type
_entity_poly.pdbx_seq_one_letter_code
_entity_poly.pdbx_strand_id
1 'polypeptide(L)'
;DCVELGMDLSCALDVPGGRTSTYLYITDERGEMQLGLCDTDISAAITPDYLQRHLDVLDGAAAVVLDGNLTAETITWLGAHCSAPLFADPVSVTKAERMRAALGALHTFKPNLTEGQNLTGESTPEGIVAALLAQGVQRVFLSMGAEGILAGTRGELVHLPCLPTCMVNTTGGGDAVMAALVWAYLQGL
;
A
#
# COMPACT_ATOMS: atom_id res chain seq x y z
N ASP A 1 22.62 -4.01 2.80
CA ASP A 1 21.49 -4.77 2.22
C ASP A 1 20.73 -3.97 1.15
N CYS A 2 20.03 -2.84 1.47
CA CYS A 2 19.33 -2.04 0.45
C CYS A 2 20.28 -1.51 -0.64
N VAL A 3 21.43 -0.99 -0.25
CA VAL A 3 22.45 -0.50 -1.20
C VAL A 3 22.99 -1.65 -2.07
N GLU A 4 23.20 -2.83 -1.51
CA GLU A 4 23.61 -4.03 -2.24
C GLU A 4 22.57 -4.48 -3.28
N LEU A 5 21.29 -4.17 -3.02
CA LEU A 5 20.20 -4.38 -3.96
C LEU A 5 20.04 -3.26 -5.00
N GLY A 6 20.95 -2.26 -5.00
CA GLY A 6 20.92 -1.14 -5.94
C GLY A 6 19.94 -0.02 -5.58
N MET A 7 19.45 0.02 -4.34
CA MET A 7 18.57 1.10 -3.89
C MET A 7 19.38 2.37 -3.62
N ASP A 8 18.92 3.50 -4.15
CA ASP A 8 19.42 4.82 -3.80
C ASP A 8 18.78 5.28 -2.48
N LEU A 9 19.58 5.49 -1.47
CA LEU A 9 19.16 5.97 -0.14
C LEU A 9 19.46 7.45 0.10
N SER A 10 19.80 8.22 -0.93
CA SER A 10 20.16 9.64 -0.78
C SER A 10 19.02 10.48 -0.20
N CYS A 11 17.77 10.07 -0.42
CA CYS A 11 16.56 10.65 0.15
C CYS A 11 16.02 9.87 1.36
N ALA A 12 16.80 8.98 1.98
CA ALA A 12 16.37 8.33 3.21
C ALA A 12 16.53 9.30 4.39
N LEU A 13 15.48 9.38 5.24
CA LEU A 13 15.50 10.22 6.42
C LEU A 13 16.21 9.50 7.58
N ASP A 14 17.33 10.03 8.03
CA ASP A 14 17.95 9.63 9.29
C ASP A 14 17.39 10.47 10.44
N VAL A 15 16.88 9.79 11.47
CA VAL A 15 16.29 10.43 12.66
C VAL A 15 17.24 10.21 13.84
N PRO A 16 18.05 11.19 14.24
CA PRO A 16 18.98 11.05 15.35
C PRO A 16 18.29 10.65 16.65
N GLY A 17 18.75 9.54 17.26
CA GLY A 17 18.13 8.98 18.46
C GLY A 17 16.82 8.24 18.20
N GLY A 18 16.37 8.19 16.97
CA GLY A 18 15.22 7.39 16.54
C GLY A 18 15.50 5.89 16.61
N ARG A 19 14.44 5.11 16.57
CA ARG A 19 14.50 3.66 16.54
C ARG A 19 13.79 3.18 15.29
N THR A 20 14.44 2.35 14.47
CA THR A 20 13.83 1.71 13.30
C THR A 20 12.56 0.97 13.70
N SER A 21 11.54 1.04 12.85
CA SER A 21 10.28 0.34 13.05
C SER A 21 10.47 -1.13 13.39
N THR A 22 9.70 -1.60 14.37
CA THR A 22 9.72 -3.00 14.80
C THR A 22 8.34 -3.61 14.60
N TYR A 23 8.30 -4.79 14.00
CA TYR A 23 7.10 -5.59 13.86
C TYR A 23 7.33 -6.98 14.46
N LEU A 24 6.55 -7.32 15.47
CA LEU A 24 6.54 -8.64 16.11
C LEU A 24 5.20 -9.30 15.85
N TYR A 25 5.22 -10.56 15.45
CA TYR A 25 3.98 -11.31 15.25
C TYR A 25 4.08 -12.73 15.77
N ILE A 26 2.94 -13.27 16.16
CA ILE A 26 2.77 -14.65 16.60
C ILE A 26 1.86 -15.33 15.59
N THR A 27 2.30 -16.45 15.05
CA THR A 27 1.51 -17.31 14.17
C THR A 27 1.09 -18.59 14.88
N ASP A 28 0.00 -19.18 14.41
CA ASP A 28 -0.38 -20.54 14.79
C ASP A 28 0.45 -21.59 14.03
N GLU A 29 0.12 -22.87 14.28
CA GLU A 29 0.78 -24.03 13.64
C GLU A 29 0.60 -24.07 12.11
N ARG A 30 -0.34 -23.30 11.57
CA ARG A 30 -0.63 -23.19 10.14
C ARG A 30 0.05 -21.99 9.49
N GLY A 31 0.82 -21.21 10.26
CA GLY A 31 1.46 -20.00 9.80
C GLY A 31 0.51 -18.78 9.70
N GLU A 32 -0.73 -18.89 10.23
CA GLU A 32 -1.67 -17.77 10.27
C GLU A 32 -1.36 -16.84 11.44
N MET A 33 -1.33 -15.54 11.17
CA MET A 33 -1.05 -14.53 12.19
C MET A 33 -2.20 -14.44 13.19
N GLN A 34 -1.89 -14.65 14.48
CA GLN A 34 -2.82 -14.55 15.59
C GLN A 34 -2.71 -13.19 16.30
N LEU A 35 -1.51 -12.63 16.36
CA LEU A 35 -1.24 -11.36 17.01
C LEU A 35 -0.09 -10.66 16.29
N GLY A 36 -0.27 -9.36 15.99
CA GLY A 36 0.77 -8.48 15.49
C GLY A 36 0.92 -7.27 16.40
N LEU A 37 2.15 -6.94 16.76
CA LEU A 37 2.53 -5.74 17.51
C LEU A 37 3.50 -4.94 16.66
N CYS A 38 3.24 -3.67 16.44
CA CYS A 38 4.12 -2.81 15.67
C CYS A 38 4.42 -1.50 16.40
N ASP A 39 5.68 -1.09 16.28
CA ASP A 39 6.15 0.25 16.60
C ASP A 39 6.63 0.86 15.27
N THR A 40 5.83 1.76 14.72
CA THR A 40 6.10 2.43 13.43
C THR A 40 6.08 3.95 13.58
N ASP A 41 6.19 4.47 14.80
CA ASP A 41 6.05 5.90 15.08
C ASP A 41 7.11 6.75 14.40
N ILE A 42 8.30 6.18 14.11
CA ILE A 42 9.35 6.87 13.36
C ILE A 42 8.88 7.34 11.97
N SER A 43 7.90 6.65 11.38
CA SER A 43 7.35 7.04 10.06
C SER A 43 6.69 8.42 10.08
N ALA A 44 6.27 8.91 11.26
CA ALA A 44 5.74 10.27 11.42
C ALA A 44 6.79 11.38 11.21
N ALA A 45 8.07 11.04 11.21
CA ALA A 45 9.15 11.97 10.87
C ALA A 45 9.17 12.31 9.36
N ILE A 46 8.56 11.50 8.51
CA ILE A 46 8.37 11.79 7.10
C ILE A 46 7.19 12.76 6.98
N THR A 47 7.47 14.05 7.14
CA THR A 47 6.47 15.12 7.13
C THR A 47 6.27 15.72 5.74
N PRO A 48 5.18 16.48 5.50
CA PRO A 48 5.02 17.27 4.28
C PRO A 48 6.22 18.17 3.96
N ASP A 49 6.79 18.83 4.97
CA ASP A 49 7.98 19.69 4.80
C ASP A 49 9.22 18.88 4.35
N TYR A 50 9.35 17.65 4.83
CA TYR A 50 10.40 16.76 4.35
C TYR A 50 10.20 16.39 2.88
N LEU A 51 8.99 15.96 2.50
CA LEU A 51 8.65 15.60 1.13
C LEU A 51 8.73 16.78 0.16
N GLN A 52 8.35 17.97 0.61
CA GLN A 52 8.48 19.19 -0.20
C GLN A 52 9.93 19.47 -0.65
N ARG A 53 10.93 19.13 0.18
CA ARG A 53 12.34 19.28 -0.18
C ARG A 53 12.83 18.25 -1.19
N HIS A 54 12.07 17.18 -1.41
CA HIS A 54 12.37 16.08 -2.35
C HIS A 54 11.29 15.93 -3.43
N LEU A 55 10.48 16.99 -3.63
CA LEU A 55 9.35 16.92 -4.57
C LEU A 55 9.81 16.69 -6.01
N ASP A 56 10.94 17.25 -6.40
CA ASP A 56 11.56 17.04 -7.71
C ASP A 56 11.92 15.56 -7.96
N VAL A 57 12.37 14.85 -6.93
CA VAL A 57 12.65 13.41 -7.01
C VAL A 57 11.35 12.61 -7.10
N LEU A 58 10.33 13.00 -6.32
CA LEU A 58 9.03 12.34 -6.35
C LEU A 58 8.35 12.52 -7.71
N ASP A 59 8.34 13.74 -8.25
CA ASP A 59 7.72 14.06 -9.54
C ASP A 59 8.49 13.47 -10.73
N GLY A 60 9.79 13.26 -10.58
CA GLY A 60 10.62 12.58 -11.58
C GLY A 60 10.52 11.06 -11.56
N ALA A 61 9.85 10.48 -10.55
CA ALA A 61 9.70 9.04 -10.44
C ALA A 61 8.66 8.50 -11.43
N ALA A 62 8.90 7.32 -11.99
CA ALA A 62 7.92 6.62 -12.81
C ALA A 62 6.69 6.13 -12.01
N ALA A 63 6.88 5.88 -10.72
CA ALA A 63 5.83 5.56 -9.75
C ALA A 63 6.32 5.89 -8.34
N VAL A 64 5.42 6.31 -7.46
CA VAL A 64 5.68 6.50 -6.03
C VAL A 64 4.85 5.49 -5.25
N VAL A 65 5.51 4.69 -4.42
CA VAL A 65 4.86 3.70 -3.56
C VAL A 65 4.79 4.25 -2.14
N LEU A 66 3.62 4.22 -1.55
CA LEU A 66 3.39 4.64 -0.17
C LEU A 66 2.56 3.62 0.59
N ASP A 67 2.68 3.63 1.90
CA ASP A 67 1.92 2.74 2.77
C ASP A 67 1.21 3.48 3.92
N GLY A 68 0.32 2.77 4.62
CA GLY A 68 -0.45 3.29 5.73
C GLY A 68 0.38 3.62 6.99
N ASN A 69 1.70 3.42 7.01
CA ASN A 69 2.54 3.82 8.14
C ASN A 69 2.74 5.34 8.17
N LEU A 70 2.69 6.01 7.03
CA LEU A 70 2.71 7.46 6.96
C LEU A 70 1.51 8.09 7.69
N THR A 71 1.66 9.34 8.12
CA THR A 71 0.54 10.07 8.73
C THR A 71 -0.53 10.42 7.68
N ALA A 72 -1.77 10.59 8.10
CA ALA A 72 -2.86 11.03 7.23
C ALA A 72 -2.55 12.38 6.55
N GLU A 73 -1.88 13.29 7.27
CA GLU A 73 -1.42 14.56 6.75
C GLU A 73 -0.43 14.38 5.60
N THR A 74 0.58 13.54 5.80
CA THR A 74 1.61 13.25 4.79
C THR A 74 1.02 12.57 3.55
N ILE A 75 0.12 11.60 3.74
CA ILE A 75 -0.56 10.92 2.63
C ILE A 75 -1.45 11.90 1.85
N THR A 76 -2.19 12.75 2.55
CA THR A 76 -3.04 13.77 1.92
C THR A 76 -2.21 14.78 1.14
N TRP A 77 -1.07 15.19 1.70
CA TRP A 77 -0.14 16.10 1.05
C TRP A 77 0.43 15.49 -0.23
N LEU A 78 0.85 14.22 -0.22
CA LEU A 78 1.30 13.50 -1.41
C LEU A 78 0.24 13.49 -2.50
N GLY A 79 -1.00 13.15 -2.14
CA GLY A 79 -2.12 13.16 -3.08
C GLY A 79 -2.40 14.51 -3.72
N ALA A 80 -2.07 15.61 -3.04
CA ALA A 80 -2.31 16.98 -3.52
C ALA A 80 -1.13 17.57 -4.33
N HIS A 81 0.10 17.10 -4.13
CA HIS A 81 1.30 17.78 -4.65
C HIS A 81 2.17 16.88 -5.55
N CYS A 82 2.14 15.56 -5.38
CA CYS A 82 2.93 14.66 -6.21
C CYS A 82 2.25 14.41 -7.55
N SER A 83 2.95 14.65 -8.65
CA SER A 83 2.44 14.43 -10.01
C SER A 83 2.68 13.01 -10.52
N ALA A 84 3.60 12.25 -9.91
CA ALA A 84 3.86 10.87 -10.27
C ALA A 84 2.71 9.94 -9.83
N PRO A 85 2.46 8.84 -10.53
CA PRO A 85 1.44 7.86 -10.16
C PRO A 85 1.65 7.28 -8.76
N LEU A 86 0.65 7.43 -7.89
CA LEU A 86 0.70 6.96 -6.50
C LEU A 86 0.16 5.54 -6.38
N PHE A 87 0.97 4.64 -5.87
CA PHE A 87 0.62 3.26 -5.53
C PHE A 87 0.56 3.12 -4.02
N ALA A 88 -0.56 2.66 -3.46
CA ALA A 88 -0.78 2.67 -2.02
C ALA A 88 -1.22 1.32 -1.47
N ASP A 89 -0.62 0.95 -0.31
CA ASP A 89 -0.99 -0.21 0.51
C ASP A 89 -1.47 0.27 1.89
N PRO A 90 -2.70 -0.09 2.32
CA PRO A 90 -3.20 0.32 3.64
C PRO A 90 -2.44 -0.28 4.83
N VAL A 91 -1.83 -1.46 4.68
CA VAL A 91 -1.11 -2.23 5.71
C VAL A 91 -2.02 -2.83 6.79
N SER A 92 -3.03 -2.09 7.25
CA SER A 92 -4.01 -2.58 8.23
C SER A 92 -5.29 -1.75 8.20
N VAL A 93 -6.36 -2.31 8.76
CA VAL A 93 -7.67 -1.64 8.86
C VAL A 93 -7.57 -0.25 9.51
N THR A 94 -6.86 -0.14 10.62
CA THR A 94 -6.68 1.14 11.33
C THR A 94 -5.92 2.16 10.50
N LYS A 95 -4.89 1.72 9.77
CA LYS A 95 -4.05 2.59 8.95
C LYS A 95 -4.72 2.95 7.62
N ALA A 96 -5.62 2.09 7.11
CA ALA A 96 -6.42 2.37 5.92
C ALA A 96 -7.19 3.70 6.02
N GLU A 97 -7.69 4.05 7.20
CA GLU A 97 -8.40 5.31 7.43
C GLU A 97 -7.56 6.55 7.13
N ARG A 98 -6.23 6.46 7.27
CA ARG A 98 -5.30 7.56 6.94
C ARG A 98 -5.29 7.91 5.45
N MET A 99 -5.69 6.98 4.59
CA MET A 99 -5.69 7.14 3.14
C MET A 99 -7.00 7.73 2.60
N ARG A 100 -8.05 7.80 3.42
CA ARG A 100 -9.41 8.18 3.00
C ARG A 100 -9.44 9.51 2.23
N ALA A 101 -8.74 10.53 2.70
CA ALA A 101 -8.73 11.85 2.05
C ALA A 101 -7.93 11.87 0.73
N ALA A 102 -7.04 10.92 0.51
CA ALA A 102 -6.18 10.85 -0.67
C ALA A 102 -6.63 9.82 -1.72
N LEU A 103 -7.70 9.05 -1.45
CA LEU A 103 -8.15 7.97 -2.35
C LEU A 103 -8.32 8.45 -3.81
N GLY A 104 -8.88 9.64 -4.00
CA GLY A 104 -9.11 10.20 -5.34
C GLY A 104 -7.83 10.55 -6.12
N ALA A 105 -6.68 10.62 -5.46
CA ALA A 105 -5.38 10.88 -6.08
C ALA A 105 -4.61 9.58 -6.38
N LEU A 106 -5.07 8.43 -5.90
CA LEU A 106 -4.33 7.18 -6.07
C LEU A 106 -4.50 6.63 -7.49
N HIS A 107 -3.37 6.33 -8.13
CA HIS A 107 -3.35 5.57 -9.36
C HIS A 107 -3.69 4.10 -9.11
N THR A 108 -3.04 3.48 -8.11
CA THR A 108 -3.28 2.08 -7.76
C THR A 108 -3.44 1.94 -6.24
N PHE A 109 -4.50 1.28 -5.83
CA PHE A 109 -4.79 0.98 -4.43
C PHE A 109 -4.96 -0.52 -4.23
N LYS A 110 -4.23 -1.08 -3.26
CA LYS A 110 -4.19 -2.53 -3.00
C LYS A 110 -4.64 -2.86 -1.57
N PRO A 111 -5.91 -2.72 -1.24
CA PRO A 111 -6.42 -3.18 0.06
C PRO A 111 -6.62 -4.71 0.07
N ASN A 112 -6.69 -5.28 1.27
CA ASN A 112 -7.32 -6.58 1.47
C ASN A 112 -8.83 -6.43 1.70
N LEU A 113 -9.54 -7.57 1.77
CA LEU A 113 -11.00 -7.59 1.92
C LEU A 113 -11.46 -6.81 3.15
N THR A 114 -10.83 -7.02 4.31
CA THR A 114 -11.21 -6.37 5.57
C THR A 114 -10.95 -4.85 5.56
N GLU A 115 -9.84 -4.44 4.99
CA GLU A 115 -9.48 -3.03 4.81
C GLU A 115 -10.46 -2.33 3.85
N GLY A 116 -10.79 -3.01 2.74
CA GLY A 116 -11.77 -2.52 1.78
C GLY A 116 -13.16 -2.38 2.36
N GLN A 117 -13.63 -3.37 3.11
CA GLN A 117 -14.90 -3.34 3.84
C GLN A 117 -14.96 -2.15 4.80
N ASN A 118 -13.90 -1.95 5.59
CA ASN A 118 -13.84 -0.85 6.55
C ASN A 118 -13.88 0.53 5.88
N LEU A 119 -13.16 0.70 4.76
CA LEU A 119 -13.12 1.96 4.03
C LEU A 119 -14.43 2.30 3.32
N THR A 120 -15.13 1.31 2.81
CA THR A 120 -16.29 1.52 1.93
C THR A 120 -17.63 1.27 2.61
N GLY A 121 -17.66 0.40 3.63
CA GLY A 121 -18.89 -0.11 4.23
C GLY A 121 -19.58 -1.20 3.39
N GLU A 122 -19.01 -1.56 2.24
CA GLU A 122 -19.54 -2.59 1.36
C GLU A 122 -19.16 -3.99 1.86
N SER A 123 -20.03 -4.97 1.62
CA SER A 123 -19.83 -6.35 2.09
C SER A 123 -19.37 -7.32 1.00
N THR A 124 -19.51 -6.95 -0.27
CA THR A 124 -19.10 -7.78 -1.41
C THR A 124 -17.81 -7.26 -2.05
N PRO A 125 -16.94 -8.15 -2.55
CA PRO A 125 -15.71 -7.73 -3.23
C PRO A 125 -15.98 -6.74 -4.37
N GLU A 126 -16.99 -7.00 -5.20
CA GLU A 126 -17.38 -6.14 -6.32
C GLU A 126 -17.88 -4.77 -5.84
N GLY A 127 -18.67 -4.74 -4.76
CA GLY A 127 -19.14 -3.51 -4.13
C GLY A 127 -17.99 -2.67 -3.59
N ILE A 128 -17.02 -3.30 -2.91
CA ILE A 128 -15.82 -2.62 -2.41
C ILE A 128 -15.03 -1.99 -3.56
N VAL A 129 -14.75 -2.76 -4.60
CA VAL A 129 -14.01 -2.26 -5.77
C VAL A 129 -14.76 -1.10 -6.43
N ALA A 130 -16.06 -1.24 -6.64
CA ALA A 130 -16.89 -0.20 -7.24
C ALA A 130 -16.91 1.08 -6.40
N ALA A 131 -17.04 0.96 -5.08
CA ALA A 131 -17.04 2.09 -4.16
C ALA A 131 -15.70 2.85 -4.13
N LEU A 132 -14.57 2.13 -4.16
CA LEU A 132 -13.23 2.73 -4.23
C LEU A 132 -13.00 3.45 -5.57
N LEU A 133 -13.41 2.84 -6.69
CA LEU A 133 -13.34 3.47 -8.00
C LEU A 133 -14.24 4.73 -8.07
N ALA A 134 -15.42 4.70 -7.44
CA ALA A 134 -16.31 5.86 -7.35
C ALA A 134 -15.70 7.01 -6.53
N GLN A 135 -14.82 6.70 -5.56
CA GLN A 135 -14.06 7.69 -4.80
C GLN A 135 -12.84 8.24 -5.56
N GLY A 136 -12.60 7.80 -6.78
CA GLY A 136 -11.59 8.37 -7.67
C GLY A 136 -10.32 7.54 -7.85
N VAL A 137 -10.17 6.44 -7.12
CA VAL A 137 -9.06 5.49 -7.36
C VAL A 137 -9.12 5.01 -8.82
N GLN A 138 -7.99 4.99 -9.52
CA GLN A 138 -7.98 4.61 -10.94
C GLN A 138 -7.94 3.10 -11.14
N ARG A 139 -7.16 2.37 -10.33
CA ARG A 139 -7.03 0.90 -10.35
C ARG A 139 -7.11 0.35 -8.92
N VAL A 140 -7.96 -0.61 -8.68
CA VAL A 140 -8.10 -1.29 -7.39
C VAL A 140 -7.68 -2.75 -7.55
N PHE A 141 -6.85 -3.24 -6.64
CA PHE A 141 -6.47 -4.66 -6.55
C PHE A 141 -6.83 -5.18 -5.16
N LEU A 142 -8.04 -5.68 -5.02
CA LEU A 142 -8.57 -6.20 -3.76
C LEU A 142 -8.06 -7.62 -3.52
N SER A 143 -7.17 -7.81 -2.54
CA SER A 143 -6.66 -9.12 -2.19
C SER A 143 -7.64 -9.87 -1.26
N MET A 144 -7.91 -11.15 -1.58
CA MET A 144 -8.93 -11.99 -0.93
C MET A 144 -8.34 -13.30 -0.41
N GLY A 145 -7.04 -13.30 -0.08
CA GLY A 145 -6.34 -14.49 0.43
C GLY A 145 -6.35 -15.63 -0.58
N ALA A 146 -6.83 -16.79 -0.18
CA ALA A 146 -6.89 -17.98 -1.03
C ALA A 146 -7.82 -17.83 -2.25
N GLU A 147 -8.74 -16.88 -2.22
CA GLU A 147 -9.63 -16.58 -3.35
C GLU A 147 -8.95 -15.73 -4.43
N GLY A 148 -7.72 -15.27 -4.20
CA GLY A 148 -6.94 -14.50 -5.17
C GLY A 148 -7.14 -13.00 -5.07
N ILE A 149 -7.22 -12.33 -6.22
CA ILE A 149 -7.31 -10.87 -6.32
C ILE A 149 -8.45 -10.49 -7.25
N LEU A 150 -9.31 -9.56 -6.82
CA LEU A 150 -10.27 -8.90 -7.68
C LEU A 150 -9.67 -7.55 -8.14
N ALA A 151 -9.33 -7.47 -9.41
CA ALA A 151 -8.78 -6.28 -10.03
C ALA A 151 -9.88 -5.48 -10.72
N GLY A 152 -9.93 -4.16 -10.54
CA GLY A 152 -10.94 -3.31 -11.16
C GLY A 152 -10.41 -1.96 -11.62
N THR A 153 -10.97 -1.51 -12.74
CA THR A 153 -10.87 -0.16 -13.30
C THR A 153 -12.29 0.37 -13.57
N ARG A 154 -12.42 1.59 -14.07
CA ARG A 154 -13.75 2.17 -14.41
C ARG A 154 -14.54 1.40 -15.46
N GLY A 155 -13.94 0.50 -16.21
CA GLY A 155 -14.61 -0.21 -17.31
C GLY A 155 -14.44 -1.72 -17.28
N GLU A 156 -13.65 -2.24 -16.34
CA GLU A 156 -13.28 -3.63 -16.31
C GLU A 156 -13.17 -4.15 -14.88
N LEU A 157 -13.62 -5.38 -14.68
CA LEU A 157 -13.48 -6.12 -13.43
C LEU A 157 -13.00 -7.53 -13.75
N VAL A 158 -11.86 -7.91 -13.21
CA VAL A 158 -11.21 -9.21 -13.49
C VAL A 158 -10.88 -9.92 -12.18
N HIS A 159 -11.28 -11.15 -12.06
CA HIS A 159 -10.87 -12.03 -10.97
C HIS A 159 -9.64 -12.83 -11.36
N LEU A 160 -8.57 -12.69 -10.62
CA LEU A 160 -7.32 -13.42 -10.75
C LEU A 160 -7.27 -14.49 -9.64
N PRO A 161 -7.46 -15.78 -9.94
CA PRO A 161 -7.45 -16.81 -8.91
C PRO A 161 -6.06 -16.98 -8.31
N CYS A 162 -6.01 -17.38 -7.03
CA CYS A 162 -4.75 -17.75 -6.40
C CYS A 162 -4.18 -19.02 -7.06
N LEU A 163 -2.89 -19.01 -7.35
CA LEU A 163 -2.21 -20.21 -7.86
C LEU A 163 -2.07 -21.23 -6.71
N PRO A 164 -2.33 -22.53 -6.97
CA PRO A 164 -2.11 -23.56 -5.98
C PRO A 164 -0.66 -23.55 -5.48
N THR A 165 -0.48 -23.38 -4.17
CA THR A 165 0.82 -23.37 -3.54
C THR A 165 0.75 -23.94 -2.13
N CYS A 166 1.88 -24.42 -1.60
CA CYS A 166 1.99 -24.77 -0.21
C CYS A 166 2.30 -23.50 0.59
N MET A 167 1.30 -23.01 1.33
CA MET A 167 1.47 -21.85 2.16
C MET A 167 2.32 -22.19 3.39
N VAL A 168 3.44 -21.49 3.56
CA VAL A 168 4.31 -21.59 4.73
C VAL A 168 4.11 -20.39 5.64
N ASN A 169 4.00 -19.18 5.05
CA ASN A 169 3.78 -17.92 5.73
C ASN A 169 3.17 -16.91 4.75
N THR A 170 2.26 -16.07 5.24
CA THR A 170 1.60 -15.03 4.43
C THR A 170 2.27 -13.65 4.55
N THR A 171 3.24 -13.50 5.48
CA THR A 171 3.95 -12.23 5.70
C THR A 171 4.74 -11.84 4.44
N GLY A 172 4.59 -10.57 4.03
CA GLY A 172 5.23 -10.06 2.81
C GLY A 172 4.48 -10.38 1.51
N GLY A 173 3.40 -11.18 1.56
CA GLY A 173 2.58 -11.45 0.37
C GLY A 173 1.97 -10.19 -0.24
N GLY A 174 1.51 -9.25 0.61
CA GLY A 174 1.02 -7.94 0.19
C GLY A 174 2.10 -7.12 -0.52
N ASP A 175 3.30 -7.09 0.06
CA ASP A 175 4.45 -6.35 -0.50
C ASP A 175 4.88 -6.93 -1.85
N ALA A 176 4.92 -8.26 -1.96
CA ALA A 176 5.24 -8.95 -3.22
C ALA A 176 4.21 -8.63 -4.32
N VAL A 177 2.92 -8.60 -3.99
CA VAL A 177 1.87 -8.18 -4.94
C VAL A 177 2.06 -6.73 -5.34
N MET A 178 2.32 -5.80 -4.41
CA MET A 178 2.58 -4.40 -4.73
C MET A 178 3.79 -4.26 -5.65
N ALA A 179 4.89 -4.95 -5.36
CA ALA A 179 6.07 -4.95 -6.22
C ALA A 179 5.77 -5.44 -7.65
N ALA A 180 4.97 -6.51 -7.78
CA ALA A 180 4.54 -7.02 -9.08
C ALA A 180 3.64 -6.03 -9.83
N LEU A 181 2.74 -5.32 -9.15
CA LEU A 181 1.87 -4.30 -9.75
C LEU A 181 2.68 -3.10 -10.28
N VAL A 182 3.66 -2.64 -9.50
CA VAL A 182 4.57 -1.56 -9.93
C VAL A 182 5.41 -2.03 -11.12
N TRP A 183 5.98 -3.23 -11.05
CA TRP A 183 6.74 -3.78 -12.16
C TRP A 183 5.91 -3.89 -13.44
N ALA A 184 4.70 -4.45 -13.36
CA ALA A 184 3.79 -4.56 -14.51
C ALA A 184 3.48 -3.18 -15.11
N TYR A 185 3.17 -2.20 -14.25
CA TYR A 185 2.94 -0.82 -14.68
C TYR A 185 4.15 -0.24 -15.44
N LEU A 186 5.36 -0.43 -14.95
CA LEU A 186 6.60 0.04 -15.59
C LEU A 186 6.88 -0.66 -16.94
N GLN A 187 6.31 -1.86 -17.15
CA GLN A 187 6.38 -2.57 -18.43
C GLN A 187 5.24 -2.18 -19.40
N GLY A 188 4.31 -1.31 -18.98
CA GLY A 188 3.16 -0.91 -19.78
C GLY A 188 2.06 -1.97 -19.87
N LEU A 189 2.00 -2.88 -18.88
CA LEU A 189 1.00 -3.96 -18.78
C LEU A 189 -0.24 -3.51 -18.01
#